data_93981459d64c437b581d02e9e1bfa969
#
_entry.id   93981459d64c437b581d02e9e1bfa969
#
_cell.length_a   1.000
_cell.length_b   1.000
_cell.length_c   1.000
_cell.angle_alpha   90.00
_cell.angle_beta   90.00
_cell.angle_gamma   90.00
#
_symmetry.space_group_name_H-M   'P 1'
#
loop_
_entity.id
_entity.type
_entity.pdbx_description
1 polymer ?
#
loop_
_entity_poly.entity_id
_entity_poly.type
_entity_poly.pdbx_seq_one_letter_code
_entity_poly.pdbx_strand_id
1 'polypeptide(L)'
;MNDSKTKHTMLLSVFTALFAALIAVSGFIAIPLPGSPVPIVLQNMMPILAAALLGGFQGAGATGLFLLAGIAGLPVFSGGHSGMARLLGPTGGFLVGYFIAAAVTGFYIGRPSIAGKTPLIKIISGCLLGFVILYVPGIAQFMKVTGKTLGQSLAVACIPFLPGDALKAALTVFLAAKLRPVIARYLYKEPNTAE
;
A
#
# COMPACT_ATOMS: atom_id res chain seq x y z
N MET A 1 -12.78 15.91 28.30
CA MET A 1 -11.67 16.08 27.34
C MET A 1 -10.93 14.79 26.96
N ASN A 2 -11.08 13.70 27.70
CA ASN A 2 -10.42 12.40 27.44
C ASN A 2 -11.20 11.53 26.43
N ASP A 3 -12.51 11.58 26.42
CA ASP A 3 -13.39 10.71 25.63
C ASP A 3 -13.26 10.94 24.10
N SER A 4 -13.17 12.19 23.65
CA SER A 4 -13.03 12.49 22.21
C SER A 4 -11.68 12.07 21.64
N LYS A 5 -10.59 12.18 22.42
CA LYS A 5 -9.26 11.69 22.02
C LYS A 5 -9.24 10.17 21.91
N THR A 6 -9.86 9.48 22.88
CA THR A 6 -9.98 8.01 22.89
C THR A 6 -10.76 7.53 21.66
N LYS A 7 -11.90 8.14 21.35
CA LYS A 7 -12.72 7.82 20.18
C LYS A 7 -11.97 8.03 18.86
N HIS A 8 -11.22 9.13 18.74
CA HIS A 8 -10.41 9.41 17.55
C HIS A 8 -9.31 8.35 17.35
N THR A 9 -8.56 8.02 18.42
CA THR A 9 -7.51 6.99 18.35
C THR A 9 -8.10 5.62 18.00
N MET A 10 -9.25 5.27 18.57
CA MET A 10 -9.95 4.03 18.26
C MET A 10 -10.35 3.95 16.78
N LEU A 11 -10.92 5.02 16.22
CA LEU A 11 -11.27 5.09 14.79
C LEU A 11 -10.04 4.93 13.90
N LEU A 12 -8.93 5.59 14.20
CA LEU A 12 -7.69 5.44 13.47
C LEU A 12 -7.19 3.99 13.48
N SER A 13 -7.25 3.32 14.64
CA SER A 13 -6.86 1.91 14.77
C SER A 13 -7.78 0.99 13.95
N VAL A 14 -9.09 1.22 13.98
CA VAL A 14 -10.06 0.46 13.20
C VAL A 14 -9.81 0.61 11.70
N PHE A 15 -9.60 1.83 11.21
CA PHE A 15 -9.28 2.04 9.78
C PHE A 15 -7.94 1.43 9.40
N THR A 16 -6.93 1.50 10.26
CA THR A 16 -5.63 0.87 10.02
C THR A 16 -5.77 -0.66 9.90
N ALA A 17 -6.51 -1.30 10.81
CA ALA A 17 -6.78 -2.73 10.77
C ALA A 17 -7.63 -3.13 9.55
N LEU A 18 -8.65 -2.34 9.22
CA LEU A 18 -9.47 -2.56 8.02
C LEU A 18 -8.62 -2.54 6.74
N PHE A 19 -7.74 -1.56 6.59
CA PHE A 19 -6.87 -1.50 5.42
C PHE A 19 -5.82 -2.61 5.42
N ALA A 20 -5.31 -3.05 6.57
CA ALA A 20 -4.46 -4.23 6.65
C ALA A 20 -5.19 -5.48 6.12
N ALA A 21 -6.45 -5.68 6.50
CA ALA A 21 -7.29 -6.76 6.00
C ALA A 21 -7.57 -6.64 4.49
N LEU A 22 -7.84 -5.43 3.99
CA LEU A 22 -8.03 -5.19 2.56
C LEU A 22 -6.75 -5.48 1.75
N ILE A 23 -5.57 -5.11 2.26
CA ILE A 23 -4.29 -5.48 1.65
C ILE A 23 -4.15 -7.01 1.59
N ALA A 24 -4.48 -7.71 2.68
CA ALA A 24 -4.42 -9.17 2.74
C ALA A 24 -5.35 -9.84 1.72
N VAL A 25 -6.63 -9.44 1.72
CA VAL A 25 -7.64 -10.03 0.81
C VAL A 25 -7.30 -9.78 -0.65
N SER A 26 -6.77 -8.59 -0.99
CA SER A 26 -6.38 -8.27 -2.37
C SER A 26 -5.25 -9.16 -2.92
N GLY A 27 -4.49 -9.84 -2.05
CA GLY A 27 -3.46 -10.79 -2.43
C GLY A 27 -3.99 -12.10 -3.05
N PHE A 28 -5.26 -12.43 -2.81
CA PHE A 28 -5.90 -13.57 -3.45
C PHE A 28 -6.28 -13.30 -4.91
N ILE A 29 -6.35 -12.02 -5.31
CA ILE A 29 -6.50 -11.62 -6.71
C ILE A 29 -5.10 -11.59 -7.33
N ALA A 30 -4.61 -12.77 -7.69
CA ALA A 30 -3.28 -12.98 -8.25
C ALA A 30 -3.39 -13.78 -9.56
N ILE A 31 -2.85 -13.23 -10.65
CA ILE A 31 -2.84 -13.87 -11.97
C ILE A 31 -1.40 -14.31 -12.24
N PRO A 32 -1.13 -15.63 -12.34
CA PRO A 32 0.18 -16.12 -12.70
C PRO A 32 0.60 -15.61 -14.07
N LEU A 33 1.85 -15.19 -14.21
CA LEU A 33 2.41 -14.76 -15.49
C LEU A 33 3.38 -15.83 -15.99
N PRO A 34 3.14 -16.45 -17.18
CA PRO A 34 4.06 -17.42 -17.75
C PRO A 34 5.47 -16.83 -17.92
N GLY A 35 6.47 -17.56 -17.46
CA GLY A 35 7.87 -17.12 -17.54
C GLY A 35 8.33 -16.14 -16.45
N SER A 36 7.47 -15.74 -15.53
CA SER A 36 7.83 -14.91 -14.36
C SER A 36 7.43 -15.58 -13.05
N PRO A 37 8.30 -15.62 -12.04
CA PRO A 37 7.93 -16.04 -10.68
C PRO A 37 7.13 -14.97 -9.93
N VAL A 38 6.96 -13.79 -10.52
CA VAL A 38 6.19 -12.67 -9.97
C VAL A 38 4.80 -12.68 -10.61
N PRO A 39 3.71 -12.89 -9.87
CA PRO A 39 2.35 -12.82 -10.41
C PRO A 39 1.89 -11.37 -10.57
N ILE A 40 0.93 -11.13 -11.44
CA ILE A 40 0.17 -9.88 -11.48
C ILE A 40 -0.80 -9.89 -10.30
N VAL A 41 -0.67 -8.92 -9.39
CA VAL A 41 -1.51 -8.85 -8.18
C VAL A 41 -2.22 -7.52 -8.07
N LEU A 42 -3.40 -7.54 -7.47
CA LEU A 42 -4.06 -6.30 -7.05
C LEU A 42 -3.42 -5.72 -5.78
N GLN A 43 -2.75 -6.57 -5.01
CA GLN A 43 -2.21 -6.27 -3.69
C GLN A 43 -1.22 -5.09 -3.69
N ASN A 44 -0.45 -4.89 -4.76
CA ASN A 44 0.57 -3.83 -4.81
C ASN A 44 0.00 -2.40 -4.80
N MET A 45 -1.25 -2.19 -5.22
CA MET A 45 -1.89 -0.87 -5.15
C MET A 45 -2.47 -0.54 -3.77
N MET A 46 -2.86 -1.55 -2.98
CA MET A 46 -3.60 -1.35 -1.74
C MET A 46 -2.81 -0.63 -0.64
N PRO A 47 -1.52 -0.90 -0.41
CA PRO A 47 -0.68 -0.13 0.51
C PRO A 47 -0.59 1.36 0.13
N ILE A 48 -0.45 1.64 -1.17
CA ILE A 48 -0.38 3.01 -1.70
C ILE A 48 -1.73 3.73 -1.50
N LEU A 49 -2.84 3.03 -1.78
CA LEU A 49 -4.20 3.55 -1.54
C LEU A 49 -4.45 3.80 -0.06
N ALA A 50 -4.10 2.85 0.82
CA ALA A 50 -4.21 3.01 2.27
C ALA A 50 -3.45 4.26 2.75
N ALA A 51 -2.21 4.42 2.30
CA ALA A 51 -1.37 5.56 2.63
C ALA A 51 -1.92 6.88 2.07
N ALA A 52 -2.41 6.87 0.83
CA ALA A 52 -3.03 8.03 0.23
C ALA A 52 -4.31 8.45 0.96
N LEU A 53 -5.07 7.54 1.53
CA LEU A 53 -6.33 7.80 2.24
C LEU A 53 -6.11 8.16 3.72
N LEU A 54 -5.22 7.47 4.41
CA LEU A 54 -5.07 7.57 5.87
C LEU A 54 -3.90 8.46 6.30
N GLY A 55 -2.93 8.71 5.38
CA GLY A 55 -1.68 9.39 5.69
C GLY A 55 -0.55 8.44 6.10
N GLY A 56 0.63 8.99 6.38
CA GLY A 56 1.88 8.21 6.51
C GLY A 56 1.87 7.16 7.62
N PHE A 57 1.54 7.55 8.85
CA PHE A 57 1.58 6.61 9.98
C PHE A 57 0.56 5.48 9.87
N GLN A 58 -0.68 5.79 9.50
CA GLN A 58 -1.73 4.78 9.39
C GLN A 58 -1.57 3.90 8.16
N GLY A 59 -1.18 4.48 7.02
CA GLY A 59 -0.90 3.71 5.80
C GLY A 59 0.29 2.77 5.95
N ALA A 60 1.40 3.24 6.51
CA ALA A 60 2.55 2.40 6.86
C ALA A 60 2.18 1.38 7.93
N GLY A 61 1.40 1.77 8.95
CA GLY A 61 0.91 0.89 10.00
C GLY A 61 0.04 -0.25 9.46
N ALA A 62 -0.91 0.05 8.56
CA ALA A 62 -1.73 -0.97 7.91
C ALA A 62 -0.89 -1.97 7.11
N THR A 63 0.09 -1.46 6.36
CA THR A 63 1.01 -2.31 5.60
C THR A 63 1.92 -3.12 6.52
N GLY A 64 2.40 -2.51 7.62
CA GLY A 64 3.20 -3.20 8.64
C GLY A 64 2.43 -4.34 9.32
N LEU A 65 1.17 -4.10 9.71
CA LEU A 65 0.30 -5.14 10.27
C LEU A 65 0.08 -6.30 9.29
N PHE A 66 -0.19 -6.00 8.02
CA PHE A 66 -0.28 -7.00 6.96
C PHE A 66 1.01 -7.83 6.85
N LEU A 67 2.17 -7.19 6.83
CA LEU A 67 3.47 -7.89 6.74
C LEU A 67 3.72 -8.76 7.97
N LEU A 68 3.48 -8.24 9.17
CA LEU A 68 3.63 -9.00 10.41
C LEU A 68 2.72 -10.22 10.44
N ALA A 69 1.46 -10.09 10.03
CA ALA A 69 0.52 -11.20 9.91
C ALA A 69 1.03 -12.27 8.94
N GLY A 70 1.54 -11.87 7.77
CA GLY A 70 2.11 -12.79 6.79
C GLY A 70 3.37 -13.49 7.30
N ILE A 71 4.27 -12.78 7.97
CA ILE A 71 5.48 -13.35 8.59
C ILE A 71 5.11 -14.34 9.69
N ALA A 72 4.09 -14.04 10.49
CA ALA A 72 3.57 -14.91 11.54
C ALA A 72 2.90 -16.20 11.01
N GLY A 73 2.76 -16.33 9.69
CA GLY A 73 2.24 -17.56 9.07
C GLY A 73 0.81 -17.47 8.53
N LEU A 74 0.13 -16.32 8.67
CA LEU A 74 -1.18 -16.14 8.05
C LEU A 74 -1.04 -16.09 6.52
N PRO A 75 -1.90 -16.77 5.74
CA PRO A 75 -1.79 -16.87 4.28
C PRO A 75 -2.29 -15.61 3.58
N VAL A 76 -1.64 -14.46 3.87
CA VAL A 76 -2.06 -13.13 3.40
C VAL A 76 -1.21 -12.58 2.26
N PHE A 77 -0.07 -13.21 1.95
CA PHE A 77 0.75 -12.81 0.80
C PHE A 77 0.14 -13.32 -0.50
N SER A 78 0.54 -12.68 -1.60
CA SER A 78 0.06 -12.97 -2.94
C SER A 78 -0.06 -14.48 -3.22
N GLY A 79 -1.25 -14.92 -3.66
CA GLY A 79 -1.55 -16.33 -3.92
C GLY A 79 -1.75 -17.19 -2.66
N GLY A 80 -2.05 -16.59 -1.51
CA GLY A 80 -2.28 -17.32 -0.25
C GLY A 80 -0.99 -17.81 0.42
N HIS A 81 0.16 -17.25 0.07
CA HIS A 81 1.43 -17.60 0.69
C HIS A 81 1.62 -16.89 2.03
N SER A 82 2.56 -17.41 2.83
CA SER A 82 2.92 -16.87 4.15
C SER A 82 4.37 -17.17 4.53
N GLY A 83 4.76 -16.65 5.66
CA GLY A 83 6.00 -16.98 6.34
C GLY A 83 7.23 -16.20 5.86
N MET A 84 8.31 -16.31 6.66
CA MET A 84 9.58 -15.66 6.40
C MET A 84 10.21 -16.12 5.08
N ALA A 85 9.99 -17.36 4.66
CA ALA A 85 10.52 -17.91 3.41
C ALA A 85 10.05 -17.11 2.19
N ARG A 86 8.79 -16.60 2.20
CA ARG A 86 8.27 -15.75 1.13
C ARG A 86 8.95 -14.38 1.11
N LEU A 87 9.22 -13.82 2.30
CA LEU A 87 9.91 -12.54 2.43
C LEU A 87 11.39 -12.63 1.99
N LEU A 88 12.03 -13.76 2.22
CA LEU A 88 13.42 -14.01 1.78
C LEU A 88 13.52 -14.47 0.31
N GLY A 89 12.42 -14.85 -0.30
CA GLY A 89 12.35 -15.30 -1.68
C GLY A 89 12.44 -14.18 -2.72
N PRO A 90 12.35 -14.52 -4.02
CA PRO A 90 12.53 -13.57 -5.13
C PRO A 90 11.56 -12.39 -5.11
N THR A 91 10.37 -12.56 -4.54
CA THR A 91 9.33 -11.53 -4.49
C THR A 91 9.28 -10.77 -3.17
N GLY A 92 10.10 -11.14 -2.18
CA GLY A 92 10.06 -10.54 -0.85
C GLY A 92 10.43 -9.06 -0.83
N GLY A 93 11.32 -8.62 -1.72
CA GLY A 93 11.68 -7.21 -1.87
C GLY A 93 10.50 -6.33 -2.25
N PHE A 94 9.54 -6.87 -3.02
CA PHE A 94 8.30 -6.14 -3.31
C PHE A 94 7.42 -5.99 -2.07
N LEU A 95 7.38 -6.99 -1.18
CA LEU A 95 6.66 -6.89 0.09
C LEU A 95 7.26 -5.80 1.00
N VAL A 96 8.58 -5.75 1.10
CA VAL A 96 9.28 -4.64 1.78
C VAL A 96 9.00 -3.32 1.07
N GLY A 97 9.00 -3.33 -0.26
CA GLY A 97 8.65 -2.20 -1.11
C GLY A 97 7.27 -1.64 -0.84
N TYR A 98 6.28 -2.49 -0.54
CA TYR A 98 4.93 -2.03 -0.15
C TYR A 98 4.94 -1.14 1.09
N PHE A 99 5.72 -1.52 2.10
CA PHE A 99 5.84 -0.74 3.33
C PHE A 99 6.51 0.61 3.08
N ILE A 100 7.63 0.60 2.35
CA ILE A 100 8.37 1.82 2.03
C ILE A 100 7.51 2.74 1.15
N ALA A 101 6.85 2.18 0.12
CA ALA A 101 5.95 2.93 -0.75
C ALA A 101 4.78 3.54 0.02
N ALA A 102 4.16 2.79 0.94
CA ALA A 102 3.09 3.31 1.78
C ALA A 102 3.57 4.44 2.68
N ALA A 103 4.73 4.28 3.33
CA ALA A 103 5.31 5.33 4.16
C ALA A 103 5.57 6.61 3.34
N VAL A 104 6.31 6.50 2.24
CA VAL A 104 6.67 7.65 1.40
C VAL A 104 5.42 8.32 0.82
N THR A 105 4.51 7.56 0.22
CA THR A 105 3.24 8.09 -0.32
C THR A 105 2.45 8.82 0.75
N GLY A 106 2.27 8.21 1.90
CA GLY A 106 1.45 8.76 2.98
C GLY A 106 2.05 9.98 3.65
N PHE A 107 3.38 10.03 3.85
CA PHE A 107 4.05 11.22 4.37
C PHE A 107 4.08 12.35 3.34
N TYR A 108 4.29 12.03 2.06
CA TYR A 108 4.28 13.01 0.98
C TYR A 108 2.90 13.65 0.79
N ILE A 109 1.84 12.86 0.66
CA ILE A 109 0.47 13.37 0.47
C ILE A 109 -0.04 14.01 1.78
N GLY A 110 0.34 13.48 2.93
CA GLY A 110 -0.11 13.92 4.24
C GLY A 110 -1.48 13.37 4.62
N ARG A 111 -1.94 13.70 5.84
CA ARG A 111 -3.26 13.30 6.35
C ARG A 111 -4.37 14.00 5.56
N PRO A 112 -5.54 13.33 5.38
CA PRO A 112 -6.71 14.02 4.83
C PRO A 112 -7.17 15.11 5.81
N SER A 113 -7.65 16.25 5.28
CA SER A 113 -8.08 17.39 6.09
C SER A 113 -9.51 17.80 5.75
N ILE A 114 -10.24 18.28 6.75
CA ILE A 114 -11.57 18.88 6.59
C ILE A 114 -11.42 20.32 6.09
N ALA A 115 -10.39 21.04 6.54
CA ALA A 115 -10.20 22.45 6.28
C ALA A 115 -9.79 22.78 4.84
N GLY A 116 -9.36 21.79 4.05
CA GLY A 116 -8.95 22.02 2.67
C GLY A 116 -8.83 20.76 1.85
N LYS A 117 -9.10 20.86 0.55
CA LYS A 117 -8.91 19.74 -0.39
C LYS A 117 -7.43 19.56 -0.67
N THR A 118 -6.93 18.34 -0.58
CA THR A 118 -5.58 18.03 -1.04
C THR A 118 -5.50 18.27 -2.56
N PRO A 119 -4.51 19.04 -3.05
CA PRO A 119 -4.33 19.27 -4.48
C PRO A 119 -4.22 17.94 -5.24
N LEU A 120 -4.95 17.82 -6.35
CA LEU A 120 -4.96 16.59 -7.16
C LEU A 120 -3.56 16.22 -7.64
N ILE A 121 -2.76 17.22 -8.02
CA ILE A 121 -1.37 16.99 -8.45
C ILE A 121 -0.53 16.32 -7.34
N LYS A 122 -0.76 16.68 -6.07
CA LYS A 122 -0.06 16.05 -4.92
C LYS A 122 -0.49 14.59 -4.72
N ILE A 123 -1.75 14.28 -4.99
CA ILE A 123 -2.24 12.89 -4.95
C ILE A 123 -1.63 12.09 -6.10
N ILE A 124 -1.65 12.64 -7.33
CA ILE A 124 -1.08 11.98 -8.51
C ILE A 124 0.41 11.70 -8.29
N SER A 125 1.20 12.73 -7.98
CA SER A 125 2.66 12.59 -7.81
C SER A 125 3.01 11.65 -6.66
N GLY A 126 2.28 11.71 -5.53
CA GLY A 126 2.50 10.81 -4.40
C GLY A 126 2.17 9.35 -4.70
N CYS A 127 1.07 9.08 -5.40
CA CYS A 127 0.74 7.72 -5.82
C CYS A 127 1.75 7.17 -6.84
N LEU A 128 2.12 7.96 -7.85
CA LEU A 128 3.13 7.55 -8.83
C LEU A 128 4.48 7.28 -8.18
N LEU A 129 4.91 8.15 -7.25
CA LEU A 129 6.12 7.95 -6.47
C LEU A 129 6.08 6.63 -5.70
N GLY A 130 4.95 6.29 -5.08
CA GLY A 130 4.74 5.00 -4.40
C GLY A 130 4.91 3.82 -5.35
N PHE A 131 4.29 3.86 -6.53
CA PHE A 131 4.43 2.80 -7.53
C PHE A 131 5.87 2.65 -8.05
N VAL A 132 6.63 3.73 -8.18
CA VAL A 132 8.05 3.65 -8.57
C VAL A 132 8.90 3.07 -7.43
N ILE A 133 8.70 3.56 -6.21
CA ILE A 133 9.51 3.17 -5.05
C ILE A 133 9.39 1.68 -4.73
N LEU A 134 8.19 1.07 -4.87
CA LEU A 134 8.03 -0.35 -4.57
C LEU A 134 8.91 -1.25 -5.44
N TYR A 135 9.27 -0.82 -6.66
CA TYR A 135 10.14 -1.59 -7.55
C TYR A 135 11.60 -1.58 -7.11
N VAL A 136 12.07 -0.56 -6.41
CA VAL A 136 13.48 -0.43 -6.02
C VAL A 136 13.94 -1.63 -5.16
N PRO A 137 13.37 -1.90 -3.97
CA PRO A 137 13.75 -3.08 -3.20
C PRO A 137 13.27 -4.38 -3.86
N GLY A 138 12.17 -4.35 -4.62
CA GLY A 138 11.66 -5.50 -5.36
C GLY A 138 12.67 -6.04 -6.36
N ILE A 139 13.16 -5.19 -7.25
CA ILE A 139 14.14 -5.57 -8.26
C ILE A 139 15.49 -5.89 -7.63
N ALA A 140 15.93 -5.12 -6.62
CA ALA A 140 17.20 -5.38 -5.95
C ALA A 140 17.24 -6.78 -5.31
N GLN A 141 16.19 -7.18 -4.59
CA GLN A 141 16.12 -8.51 -4.01
C GLN A 141 15.94 -9.59 -5.09
N PHE A 142 15.12 -9.33 -6.11
CA PHE A 142 14.94 -10.26 -7.23
C PHE A 142 16.28 -10.61 -7.89
N MET A 143 17.12 -9.60 -8.19
CA MET A 143 18.47 -9.79 -8.72
C MET A 143 19.33 -10.65 -7.78
N LYS A 144 19.34 -10.31 -6.48
CA LYS A 144 20.14 -11.01 -5.48
C LYS A 144 19.79 -12.50 -5.36
N VAL A 145 18.48 -12.81 -5.36
CA VAL A 145 18.00 -14.18 -5.14
C VAL A 145 18.09 -15.03 -6.42
N THR A 146 17.85 -14.42 -7.59
CA THR A 146 17.83 -15.17 -8.87
C THR A 146 19.17 -15.16 -9.61
N GLY A 147 20.14 -14.35 -9.19
CA GLY A 147 21.43 -14.18 -9.90
C GLY A 147 21.31 -13.46 -11.24
N LYS A 148 20.13 -12.90 -11.57
CA LYS A 148 19.91 -12.21 -12.86
C LYS A 148 20.51 -10.81 -12.86
N THR A 149 20.91 -10.35 -14.04
CA THR A 149 21.33 -8.96 -14.25
C THR A 149 20.15 -8.00 -14.10
N LEU A 150 20.42 -6.70 -13.98
CA LEU A 150 19.38 -5.66 -13.89
C LEU A 150 18.44 -5.71 -15.12
N GLY A 151 18.99 -5.79 -16.34
CA GLY A 151 18.17 -5.84 -17.55
C GLY A 151 17.26 -7.06 -17.61
N GLN A 152 17.76 -8.24 -17.26
CA GLN A 152 16.97 -9.48 -17.18
C GLN A 152 15.90 -9.39 -16.09
N SER A 153 16.21 -8.80 -14.94
CA SER A 153 15.27 -8.63 -13.83
C SER A 153 14.16 -7.65 -14.17
N LEU A 154 14.48 -6.54 -14.83
CA LEU A 154 13.50 -5.59 -15.33
C LEU A 154 12.58 -6.23 -16.38
N ALA A 155 13.13 -7.00 -17.32
CA ALA A 155 12.34 -7.68 -18.36
C ALA A 155 11.34 -8.70 -17.79
N VAL A 156 11.66 -9.35 -16.65
CA VAL A 156 10.83 -10.41 -16.06
C VAL A 156 9.93 -9.91 -14.94
N ALA A 157 10.40 -8.96 -14.12
CA ALA A 157 9.75 -8.58 -12.88
C ALA A 157 9.33 -7.09 -12.80
N CYS A 158 9.44 -6.33 -13.91
CA CYS A 158 8.99 -4.95 -13.99
C CYS A 158 8.20 -4.69 -15.28
N ILE A 159 8.82 -4.77 -16.45
CA ILE A 159 8.23 -4.35 -17.74
C ILE A 159 6.86 -4.97 -18.02
N PRO A 160 6.62 -6.28 -17.81
CA PRO A 160 5.32 -6.90 -18.07
C PRO A 160 4.19 -6.38 -17.17
N PHE A 161 4.53 -5.78 -16.03
CA PHE A 161 3.56 -5.31 -15.04
C PHE A 161 3.18 -3.84 -15.24
N LEU A 162 4.01 -3.05 -15.93
CA LEU A 162 3.81 -1.61 -16.11
C LEU A 162 2.44 -1.23 -16.68
N PRO A 163 1.90 -1.91 -17.70
CA PRO A 163 0.56 -1.56 -18.22
C PRO A 163 -0.54 -1.75 -17.17
N GLY A 164 -0.50 -2.86 -16.42
CA GLY A 164 -1.42 -3.13 -15.33
C GLY A 164 -1.25 -2.15 -14.16
N ASP A 165 -0.01 -1.80 -13.85
CA ASP A 165 0.30 -0.87 -12.76
C ASP A 165 -0.08 0.57 -13.11
N ALA A 166 0.00 0.98 -14.38
CA ALA A 166 -0.52 2.26 -14.84
C ALA A 166 -2.04 2.38 -14.61
N LEU A 167 -2.80 1.32 -14.92
CA LEU A 167 -4.24 1.27 -14.64
C LEU A 167 -4.52 1.31 -13.14
N LYS A 168 -3.78 0.54 -12.33
CA LYS A 168 -3.91 0.55 -10.86
C LYS A 168 -3.55 1.91 -10.26
N ALA A 169 -2.52 2.57 -10.78
CA ALA A 169 -2.14 3.92 -10.36
C ALA A 169 -3.27 4.93 -10.65
N ALA A 170 -3.85 4.89 -11.85
CA ALA A 170 -5.00 5.73 -12.20
C ALA A 170 -6.20 5.46 -11.27
N LEU A 171 -6.52 4.20 -11.00
CA LEU A 171 -7.58 3.80 -10.08
C LEU A 171 -7.27 4.26 -8.64
N THR A 172 -6.03 4.11 -8.18
CA THR A 172 -5.59 4.56 -6.85
C THR A 172 -5.77 6.07 -6.69
N VAL A 173 -5.36 6.86 -7.70
CA VAL A 173 -5.52 8.32 -7.72
C VAL A 173 -7.00 8.69 -7.70
N PHE A 174 -7.82 8.06 -8.54
CA PHE A 174 -9.26 8.30 -8.60
C PHE A 174 -9.94 8.01 -7.25
N LEU A 175 -9.69 6.84 -6.66
CA LEU A 175 -10.24 6.46 -5.36
C LEU A 175 -9.74 7.40 -4.25
N ALA A 176 -8.45 7.72 -4.24
CA ALA A 176 -7.90 8.64 -3.26
C ALA A 176 -8.53 10.03 -3.37
N ALA A 177 -8.67 10.60 -4.56
CA ALA A 177 -9.27 11.91 -4.77
C ALA A 177 -10.74 11.96 -4.32
N LYS A 178 -11.51 10.87 -4.54
CA LYS A 178 -12.93 10.78 -4.17
C LYS A 178 -13.14 10.47 -2.68
N LEU A 179 -12.34 9.58 -2.11
CA LEU A 179 -12.56 9.07 -0.76
C LEU A 179 -11.86 9.89 0.34
N ARG A 180 -10.76 10.61 0.05
CA ARG A 180 -10.09 11.45 1.06
C ARG A 180 -11.00 12.42 1.79
N PRO A 181 -11.90 13.18 1.11
CA PRO A 181 -12.82 14.08 1.82
C PRO A 181 -13.80 13.35 2.73
N VAL A 182 -14.21 12.14 2.33
CA VAL A 182 -15.11 11.29 3.14
C VAL A 182 -14.38 10.82 4.38
N ILE A 183 -13.19 10.26 4.22
CA ILE A 183 -12.35 9.77 5.33
C ILE A 183 -11.98 10.93 6.29
N ALA A 184 -11.69 12.13 5.76
CA ALA A 184 -11.43 13.30 6.59
C ALA A 184 -12.60 13.61 7.53
N ARG A 185 -13.84 13.53 7.03
CA ARG A 185 -15.03 13.76 7.85
C ARG A 185 -15.20 12.74 8.98
N TYR A 186 -14.88 11.47 8.72
CA TYR A 186 -14.98 10.43 9.76
C TYR A 186 -13.86 10.48 10.78
N LEU A 187 -12.63 10.73 10.33
CA LEU A 187 -11.46 10.65 11.20
C LEU A 187 -11.14 11.97 11.92
N TYR A 188 -11.46 13.12 11.30
CA TYR A 188 -10.98 14.44 11.78
C TYR A 188 -12.11 15.46 11.97
N LYS A 189 -13.39 15.04 11.92
CA LYS A 189 -14.49 15.92 12.31
C LYS A 189 -14.38 16.11 13.81
N GLU A 190 -14.14 17.34 14.25
CA GLU A 190 -14.30 17.67 15.67
C GLU A 190 -15.71 17.32 16.11
N PRO A 191 -15.88 16.71 17.30
CA PRO A 191 -17.20 16.60 17.90
C PRO A 191 -17.74 18.04 17.97
N ASN A 192 -18.87 18.31 17.33
CA ASN A 192 -19.53 19.60 17.38
C ASN A 192 -19.48 20.11 18.82
N THR A 193 -18.83 21.24 19.03
CA THR A 193 -19.23 22.20 20.02
C THR A 193 -20.56 22.76 19.51
N ALA A 194 -21.59 21.96 19.59
CA ALA A 194 -22.95 22.39 19.34
C ALA A 194 -23.61 22.61 20.69
N GLU A 195 -23.85 23.88 20.94
CA GLU A 195 -24.92 24.48 21.74
C GLU A 195 -25.01 24.08 23.20
#